data_e575516ef738663eec37a940d9d4f633
#
_entry.id   e575516ef738663eec37a940d9d4f633
#
_cell.length_a   1.000
_cell.length_b   1.000
_cell.length_c   1.000
_cell.angle_alpha   90.00
_cell.angle_beta   90.00
_cell.angle_gamma   90.00
#
_symmetry.space_group_name_H-M   'P 1'
#
loop_
_entity.id
_entity.type
_entity.pdbx_description
1 polymer ?
#
loop_
_entity_poly.entity_id
_entity_poly.type
_entity_poly.pdbx_seq_one_letter_code
_entity_poly.pdbx_strand_id
1 'polypeptide(L)'
;MFFVLSIMNSIINTKNMKLSALIFIFGFSISLYSQDKPAYKIFTGEGKKSDYEVLIRVISKADIVFFGELHDNPIAHWLELEITKSLFAAKGKNLILAAEMFETDNQILIDEYFSNLIKEASFESEARLWNNYGTDYKPLLNFAKDNGLKLVASNIPRRYASVVSSGGFEELEKVSSDGLKFIAPLPVDYDPDLKCNKDMLSMSGGPMGHASPNLPKAQAIKDATMANSILKYWQKGQTLIHFNGSYHSDLHQGILWYLNKKNPELKTITISTILQDDINSLNDESKGMADFVILVPSSMTRTYKSAGQ
;
A
#
# COMPACT_ATOMS: atom_id res chain seq x y z
N MET A 1 32.99 19.05 43.53
CA MET A 1 33.60 19.78 42.38
C MET A 1 34.90 20.50 42.73
N PHE A 2 35.18 20.78 43.99
CA PHE A 2 36.42 21.45 44.42
C PHE A 2 37.60 20.49 44.74
N PHE A 3 37.39 19.20 44.88
CA PHE A 3 38.40 18.21 45.27
C PHE A 3 39.19 17.62 44.07
N VAL A 4 38.66 17.70 42.86
CA VAL A 4 39.29 17.16 41.64
C VAL A 4 40.28 18.15 41.03
N LEU A 5 40.09 19.43 41.26
CA LEU A 5 40.98 20.49 40.75
C LEU A 5 42.32 20.60 41.53
N SER A 6 42.37 20.10 42.78
CA SER A 6 43.60 20.17 43.61
C SER A 6 44.61 19.07 43.27
N ILE A 7 44.19 17.97 42.68
CA ILE A 7 45.11 16.86 42.34
C ILE A 7 45.73 17.06 40.94
N MET A 8 45.12 17.86 40.08
CA MET A 8 45.64 18.10 38.72
C MET A 8 46.77 19.11 38.63
N ASN A 9 46.98 19.95 39.66
CA ASN A 9 48.04 20.99 39.63
C ASN A 9 49.45 20.49 40.02
N SER A 10 49.59 19.21 40.37
CA SER A 10 50.88 18.67 40.85
C SER A 10 51.69 17.86 39.83
N ILE A 11 51.21 17.61 38.64
CA ILE A 11 51.84 16.62 37.72
C ILE A 11 51.96 17.11 36.26
N ILE A 12 51.83 18.38 35.92
CA ILE A 12 51.90 18.73 34.49
C ILE A 12 52.98 19.78 34.24
N ASN A 13 54.13 19.31 33.78
CA ASN A 13 55.20 20.10 33.21
C ASN A 13 54.72 20.67 31.85
N THR A 14 54.88 21.99 31.67
CA THR A 14 54.24 22.79 30.60
C THR A 14 54.54 22.37 29.15
N LYS A 15 55.50 21.46 28.92
CA LYS A 15 55.81 20.95 27.56
C LYS A 15 54.89 19.85 27.09
N ASN A 16 54.19 19.16 27.99
CA ASN A 16 53.25 18.05 27.62
C ASN A 16 51.79 18.49 27.56
N MET A 17 51.50 19.74 27.94
CA MET A 17 50.11 20.24 27.99
C MET A 17 49.43 20.37 26.61
N LYS A 18 50.23 20.69 25.57
CA LYS A 18 49.66 20.83 24.19
C LYS A 18 49.29 19.50 23.55
N LEU A 19 50.03 18.44 23.87
CA LEU A 19 49.77 17.11 23.32
C LEU A 19 48.60 16.40 24.03
N SER A 20 48.50 16.58 25.35
CA SER A 20 47.40 16.02 26.14
C SER A 20 46.04 16.70 25.85
N ALA A 21 46.07 18.03 25.60
CA ALA A 21 44.85 18.75 25.18
C ALA A 21 44.37 18.32 23.78
N LEU A 22 45.31 18.02 22.86
CA LEU A 22 44.94 17.52 21.52
C LEU A 22 44.35 16.10 21.56
N ILE A 23 44.87 15.24 22.44
CA ILE A 23 44.33 13.87 22.62
C ILE A 23 42.96 13.90 23.30
N PHE A 24 42.70 14.84 24.20
CA PHE A 24 41.38 14.99 24.84
C PHE A 24 40.32 15.56 23.90
N ILE A 25 40.68 16.42 22.94
CA ILE A 25 39.79 16.95 21.91
C ILE A 25 39.51 15.90 20.84
N PHE A 26 40.46 15.01 20.53
CA PHE A 26 40.23 13.91 19.55
C PHE A 26 39.47 12.72 20.15
N GLY A 27 39.56 12.49 21.47
CA GLY A 27 38.86 11.40 22.16
C GLY A 27 37.39 11.69 22.44
N PHE A 28 36.91 12.94 22.34
CA PHE A 28 35.50 13.32 22.62
C PHE A 28 34.66 13.55 21.36
N SER A 29 35.25 13.30 20.19
CA SER A 29 34.46 13.13 18.95
C SER A 29 33.90 11.70 18.85
N ILE A 30 33.44 11.12 19.97
CA ILE A 30 32.46 10.08 19.93
C ILE A 30 31.19 10.80 19.46
N SER A 31 31.01 10.77 18.16
CA SER A 31 29.77 11.16 17.53
C SER A 31 28.65 10.56 18.36
N LEU A 32 27.89 11.39 19.05
CA LEU A 32 26.54 11.10 19.42
C LEU A 32 25.83 10.86 18.07
N TYR A 33 25.99 9.67 17.50
CA TYR A 33 25.07 9.20 16.49
C TYR A 33 23.73 9.14 17.22
N SER A 34 23.00 10.24 17.16
CA SER A 34 21.58 10.19 17.35
C SER A 34 21.13 9.04 16.43
N GLN A 35 20.71 7.94 17.02
CA GLN A 35 20.12 6.88 16.23
C GLN A 35 18.77 7.43 15.77
N ASP A 36 18.77 8.02 14.56
CA ASP A 36 17.53 8.34 13.90
C ASP A 36 16.69 7.08 13.88
N LYS A 37 15.43 7.21 14.33
CA LYS A 37 14.44 6.15 14.22
C LYS A 37 13.58 6.47 13.00
N PRO A 38 13.97 6.06 11.80
CA PRO A 38 13.17 6.31 10.61
C PRO A 38 11.83 5.59 10.72
N ALA A 39 10.76 6.29 10.32
CA ALA A 39 9.43 5.72 10.30
C ALA A 39 9.26 4.67 9.18
N TYR A 40 10.08 4.74 8.15
CA TYR A 40 10.11 3.76 7.06
C TYR A 40 11.45 3.81 6.32
N LYS A 41 11.71 2.79 5.51
CA LYS A 41 12.77 2.76 4.49
C LYS A 41 12.28 2.11 3.22
N ILE A 42 12.87 2.53 2.10
CA ILE A 42 12.51 2.01 0.77
C ILE A 42 13.64 1.12 0.26
N PHE A 43 13.26 0.00 -0.32
CA PHE A 43 14.15 -0.95 -0.98
C PHE A 43 13.60 -1.31 -2.37
N THR A 44 14.48 -1.71 -3.28
CA THR A 44 14.04 -2.42 -4.47
C THR A 44 13.61 -3.84 -4.11
N GLY A 45 12.85 -4.51 -4.97
CA GLY A 45 12.49 -5.90 -4.77
C GLY A 45 13.67 -6.86 -4.61
N GLU A 46 14.87 -6.47 -5.10
CA GLU A 46 16.11 -7.21 -4.91
C GLU A 46 16.78 -6.96 -3.53
N GLY A 47 16.21 -6.09 -2.70
CA GLY A 47 16.74 -5.74 -1.38
C GLY A 47 17.83 -4.65 -1.40
N LYS A 48 18.03 -3.94 -2.51
CA LYS A 48 18.92 -2.77 -2.55
C LYS A 48 18.22 -1.57 -1.95
N LYS A 49 18.93 -0.79 -1.10
CA LYS A 49 18.39 0.47 -0.59
C LYS A 49 18.02 1.41 -1.72
N SER A 50 16.87 2.04 -1.58
CA SER A 50 16.35 3.06 -2.47
C SER A 50 15.90 4.27 -1.68
N ASP A 51 15.44 5.29 -2.37
CA ASP A 51 14.89 6.49 -1.78
C ASP A 51 13.58 6.92 -2.48
N TYR A 52 12.93 7.90 -1.90
CA TYR A 52 11.65 8.40 -2.39
C TYR A 52 11.76 8.99 -3.80
N GLU A 53 12.83 9.71 -4.11
CA GLU A 53 13.01 10.33 -5.43
C GLU A 53 13.20 9.30 -6.53
N VAL A 54 13.98 8.24 -6.25
CA VAL A 54 14.15 7.11 -7.17
C VAL A 54 12.82 6.42 -7.40
N LEU A 55 12.05 6.15 -6.34
CA LEU A 55 10.72 5.56 -6.43
C LEU A 55 9.84 6.39 -7.36
N ILE A 56 9.66 7.69 -7.08
CA ILE A 56 8.80 8.59 -7.88
C ILE A 56 9.26 8.64 -9.35
N ARG A 57 10.55 8.72 -9.60
CA ARG A 57 11.11 8.74 -10.96
C ARG A 57 10.79 7.46 -11.75
N VAL A 58 10.76 6.31 -11.08
CA VAL A 58 10.44 5.02 -11.72
C VAL A 58 8.94 4.90 -11.96
N ILE A 59 8.12 5.08 -10.92
CA ILE A 59 6.66 4.90 -11.02
C ILE A 59 6.02 5.92 -11.94
N SER A 60 6.59 7.13 -12.09
CA SER A 60 6.08 8.13 -13.03
C SER A 60 6.18 7.71 -14.50
N LYS A 61 6.89 6.64 -14.84
CA LYS A 61 7.01 6.11 -16.20
C LYS A 61 6.11 4.90 -16.46
N ALA A 62 5.42 4.42 -15.42
CA ALA A 62 4.51 3.29 -15.52
C ALA A 62 3.15 3.71 -16.09
N ASP A 63 2.47 2.74 -16.70
CA ASP A 63 1.07 2.86 -17.07
C ASP A 63 0.18 2.63 -15.84
N ILE A 64 0.49 1.60 -15.05
CA ILE A 64 -0.23 1.26 -13.82
C ILE A 64 0.77 1.11 -12.68
N VAL A 65 0.48 1.76 -11.57
CA VAL A 65 1.23 1.63 -10.31
C VAL A 65 0.31 0.96 -9.29
N PHE A 66 0.79 -0.08 -8.61
CA PHE A 66 0.10 -0.69 -7.48
C PHE A 66 0.78 -0.27 -6.19
N PHE A 67 0.02 0.30 -5.29
CA PHE A 67 0.45 0.57 -3.93
C PHE A 67 -0.21 -0.44 -2.99
N GLY A 68 0.56 -1.45 -2.61
CA GLY A 68 0.17 -2.48 -1.66
C GLY A 68 0.32 -1.96 -0.22
N GLU A 69 -0.79 -1.69 0.42
CA GLU A 69 -0.83 -1.19 1.79
C GLU A 69 -1.02 -2.31 2.83
N LEU A 70 -0.80 -1.96 4.09
CA LEU A 70 -1.35 -2.61 5.25
C LEU A 70 -2.48 -1.73 5.77
N HIS A 71 -3.70 -2.20 5.72
CA HIS A 71 -4.95 -1.44 5.92
C HIS A 71 -5.06 -0.63 7.22
N ASP A 72 -4.18 -0.87 8.17
CA ASP A 72 -4.14 -0.19 9.48
C ASP A 72 -2.80 0.54 9.73
N ASN A 73 -1.98 0.72 8.69
CA ASN A 73 -0.64 1.30 8.84
C ASN A 73 -0.63 2.79 8.49
N PRO A 74 -0.41 3.70 9.46
CA PRO A 74 -0.44 5.14 9.21
C PRO A 74 0.64 5.63 8.26
N ILE A 75 1.78 4.93 8.18
CA ILE A 75 2.86 5.31 7.28
C ILE A 75 2.50 4.95 5.84
N ALA A 76 1.84 3.81 5.62
CA ALA A 76 1.33 3.44 4.29
C ALA A 76 0.36 4.51 3.79
N HIS A 77 -0.67 4.86 4.56
CA HIS A 77 -1.68 5.84 4.17
C HIS A 77 -1.12 7.25 3.95
N TRP A 78 -0.16 7.66 4.78
CA TRP A 78 0.55 8.92 4.55
C TRP A 78 1.33 8.88 3.23
N LEU A 79 2.05 7.80 2.93
CA LEU A 79 2.82 7.65 1.69
C LEU A 79 1.92 7.52 0.46
N GLU A 80 0.74 6.94 0.56
CA GLU A 80 -0.26 6.94 -0.51
C GLU A 80 -0.58 8.37 -0.96
N LEU A 81 -0.85 9.24 0.00
CA LEU A 81 -1.13 10.65 -0.28
C LEU A 81 0.09 11.39 -0.84
N GLU A 82 1.28 11.21 -0.24
CA GLU A 82 2.51 11.89 -0.70
C GLU A 82 2.95 11.44 -2.10
N ILE A 83 2.87 10.14 -2.38
CA ILE A 83 3.15 9.58 -3.71
C ILE A 83 2.12 10.09 -4.72
N THR A 84 0.85 10.17 -4.35
CA THR A 84 -0.19 10.74 -5.21
C THR A 84 0.09 12.20 -5.56
N LYS A 85 0.48 13.02 -4.58
CA LYS A 85 0.88 14.42 -4.81
C LYS A 85 2.07 14.53 -5.76
N SER A 86 3.08 13.67 -5.57
CA SER A 86 4.27 13.65 -6.42
C SER A 86 3.97 13.18 -7.85
N LEU A 87 3.12 12.16 -8.01
CA LEU A 87 2.63 11.73 -9.32
C LEU A 87 1.77 12.81 -9.99
N PHE A 88 0.92 13.49 -9.23
CA PHE A 88 0.14 14.61 -9.77
C PHE A 88 1.01 15.76 -10.25
N ALA A 89 2.06 16.10 -9.52
CA ALA A 89 3.04 17.11 -9.96
C ALA A 89 3.72 16.72 -11.28
N ALA A 90 3.96 15.41 -11.50
CA ALA A 90 4.60 14.91 -12.72
C ALA A 90 3.63 14.70 -13.90
N LYS A 91 2.37 14.34 -13.65
CA LYS A 91 1.39 13.88 -14.66
C LYS A 91 0.20 14.82 -14.87
N GLY A 92 -0.07 15.71 -13.89
CA GLY A 92 -1.26 16.56 -13.92
C GLY A 92 -2.53 15.74 -14.04
N LYS A 93 -3.41 16.16 -14.94
CA LYS A 93 -4.70 15.48 -15.19
C LYS A 93 -4.61 14.12 -15.88
N ASN A 94 -3.42 13.69 -16.30
CA ASN A 94 -3.19 12.35 -16.83
C ASN A 94 -3.00 11.31 -15.71
N LEU A 95 -3.12 11.71 -14.43
CA LEU A 95 -3.15 10.80 -13.29
C LEU A 95 -4.59 10.37 -12.99
N ILE A 96 -4.79 9.07 -12.84
CA ILE A 96 -6.04 8.45 -12.37
C ILE A 96 -5.75 7.72 -11.06
N LEU A 97 -6.64 7.84 -10.11
CA LEU A 97 -6.62 7.06 -8.87
C LEU A 97 -7.65 5.95 -8.94
N ALA A 98 -7.32 4.78 -8.43
CA ALA A 98 -8.25 3.69 -8.21
C ALA A 98 -8.01 3.07 -6.84
N ALA A 99 -9.04 2.60 -6.17
CA ALA A 99 -8.88 2.09 -4.82
C ALA A 99 -9.81 0.89 -4.55
N GLU A 100 -9.22 -0.14 -3.92
CA GLU A 100 -9.94 -1.31 -3.41
C GLU A 100 -11.02 -0.94 -2.39
N MET A 101 -10.78 0.10 -1.60
CA MET A 101 -11.63 0.51 -0.49
C MET A 101 -12.99 1.04 -0.92
N PHE A 102 -13.18 1.27 -2.23
CA PHE A 102 -14.45 1.67 -2.80
C PHE A 102 -14.99 0.59 -3.73
N GLU A 103 -16.22 0.16 -3.46
CA GLU A 103 -16.94 -0.85 -4.26
C GLU A 103 -17.48 -0.22 -5.55
N THR A 104 -17.47 -0.95 -6.66
CA THR A 104 -17.85 -0.48 -8.01
C THR A 104 -19.23 0.16 -8.10
N ASP A 105 -20.18 -0.30 -7.29
CA ASP A 105 -21.53 0.28 -7.24
C ASP A 105 -21.61 1.61 -6.46
N ASN A 106 -20.54 2.01 -5.79
CA ASN A 106 -20.38 3.34 -5.19
C ASN A 106 -19.78 4.38 -6.16
N GLN A 107 -19.42 3.99 -7.40
CA GLN A 107 -18.84 4.93 -8.36
C GLN A 107 -19.76 6.13 -8.63
N ILE A 108 -21.06 5.91 -8.71
CA ILE A 108 -22.03 6.98 -8.93
C ILE A 108 -21.98 8.02 -7.79
N LEU A 109 -21.88 7.57 -6.54
CA LEU A 109 -21.80 8.46 -5.37
C LEU A 109 -20.52 9.30 -5.40
N ILE A 110 -19.39 8.70 -5.79
CA ILE A 110 -18.12 9.41 -5.95
C ILE A 110 -18.24 10.47 -7.06
N ASP A 111 -18.79 10.12 -8.22
CA ASP A 111 -18.92 11.03 -9.36
C ASP A 111 -19.88 12.20 -9.02
N GLU A 112 -20.98 11.96 -8.31
CA GLU A 112 -21.91 12.99 -7.82
C GLU A 112 -21.28 13.89 -6.75
N TYR A 113 -20.51 13.32 -5.83
CA TYR A 113 -19.80 14.11 -4.82
C TYR A 113 -18.68 14.96 -5.47
N PHE A 114 -17.95 14.40 -6.43
CA PHE A 114 -16.88 15.14 -7.12
C PHE A 114 -17.41 16.26 -8.01
N SER A 115 -18.58 16.08 -8.61
CA SER A 115 -19.28 17.12 -9.36
C SER A 115 -19.99 18.17 -8.48
N ASN A 116 -19.94 18.05 -7.14
CA ASN A 116 -20.65 18.85 -6.16
C ASN A 116 -22.20 18.77 -6.29
N LEU A 117 -22.73 17.71 -6.88
CA LEU A 117 -24.17 17.44 -6.92
C LEU A 117 -24.70 17.07 -5.54
N ILE A 118 -23.95 16.25 -4.79
CA ILE A 118 -24.24 15.89 -3.41
C ILE A 118 -23.18 16.44 -2.47
N LYS A 119 -23.58 16.66 -1.21
CA LYS A 119 -22.67 17.11 -0.14
C LYS A 119 -21.85 15.93 0.40
N GLU A 120 -20.74 16.24 1.03
CA GLU A 120 -19.89 15.24 1.72
C GLU A 120 -20.69 14.38 2.70
N ALA A 121 -21.54 14.99 3.52
CA ALA A 121 -22.36 14.25 4.48
C ALA A 121 -23.31 13.23 3.82
N SER A 122 -23.86 13.55 2.64
CA SER A 122 -24.69 12.61 1.88
C SER A 122 -23.85 11.48 1.31
N PHE A 123 -22.68 11.80 0.74
CA PHE A 123 -21.74 10.80 0.28
C PHE A 123 -21.32 9.85 1.42
N GLU A 124 -20.93 10.38 2.56
CA GLU A 124 -20.47 9.57 3.69
C GLU A 124 -21.58 8.73 4.33
N SER A 125 -22.84 9.17 4.25
CA SER A 125 -23.97 8.40 4.80
C SER A 125 -24.43 7.26 3.89
N GLU A 126 -24.21 7.37 2.58
CA GLU A 126 -24.74 6.40 1.60
C GLU A 126 -23.65 5.47 1.05
N ALA A 127 -22.39 5.93 0.97
CA ALA A 127 -21.29 5.08 0.53
C ALA A 127 -20.93 4.04 1.60
N ARG A 128 -20.63 2.82 1.16
CA ARG A 128 -20.11 1.78 2.07
C ARG A 128 -18.64 2.03 2.34
N LEU A 129 -18.37 2.90 3.30
CA LEU A 129 -17.03 3.27 3.70
C LEU A 129 -16.46 2.32 4.74
N TRP A 130 -15.15 2.16 4.73
CA TRP A 130 -14.43 1.40 5.75
C TRP A 130 -14.34 2.20 7.04
N ASN A 131 -14.18 1.51 8.17
CA ASN A 131 -14.21 2.15 9.50
C ASN A 131 -13.11 3.19 9.71
N ASN A 132 -11.97 3.03 9.03
CA ASN A 132 -10.84 3.94 9.05
C ASN A 132 -10.87 4.99 7.90
N TYR A 133 -11.97 5.06 7.15
CA TYR A 133 -12.09 6.00 6.02
C TYR A 133 -11.72 7.44 6.42
N GLY A 134 -12.21 7.92 7.55
CA GLY A 134 -12.05 9.32 7.95
C GLY A 134 -10.58 9.75 8.13
N THR A 135 -9.74 8.84 8.62
CA THR A 135 -8.31 9.11 8.86
C THR A 135 -7.43 8.69 7.68
N ASP A 136 -7.74 7.57 7.04
CA ASP A 136 -6.80 6.89 6.16
C ASP A 136 -7.10 7.18 4.68
N TYR A 137 -8.36 7.15 4.26
CA TYR A 137 -8.73 7.25 2.83
C TYR A 137 -9.37 8.58 2.43
N LYS A 138 -10.01 9.28 3.37
CA LYS A 138 -10.62 10.59 3.11
C LYS A 138 -9.62 11.65 2.64
N PRO A 139 -8.39 11.75 3.19
CA PRO A 139 -7.39 12.69 2.67
C PRO A 139 -7.04 12.46 1.19
N LEU A 140 -6.94 11.19 0.77
CA LEU A 140 -6.67 10.82 -0.62
C LEU A 140 -7.86 11.17 -1.54
N LEU A 141 -9.09 10.85 -1.12
CA LEU A 141 -10.31 11.18 -1.84
C LEU A 141 -10.47 12.69 -2.02
N ASN A 142 -10.24 13.47 -0.95
CA ASN A 142 -10.31 14.93 -1.00
C ASN A 142 -9.25 15.51 -1.92
N PHE A 143 -8.01 14.99 -1.87
CA PHE A 143 -6.97 15.40 -2.80
C PHE A 143 -7.39 15.18 -4.25
N ALA A 144 -7.98 14.03 -4.57
CA ALA A 144 -8.46 13.72 -5.91
C ALA A 144 -9.56 14.71 -6.34
N LYS A 145 -10.55 14.96 -5.47
CA LYS A 145 -11.64 15.90 -5.72
C LYS A 145 -11.13 17.33 -5.95
N ASP A 146 -10.31 17.85 -5.03
CA ASP A 146 -9.81 19.22 -5.06
C ASP A 146 -8.95 19.50 -6.30
N ASN A 147 -8.24 18.47 -6.77
CA ASN A 147 -7.43 18.56 -7.98
C ASN A 147 -8.16 18.07 -9.23
N GLY A 148 -9.46 17.76 -9.15
CA GLY A 148 -10.29 17.29 -10.26
C GLY A 148 -9.71 16.07 -10.98
N LEU A 149 -9.14 15.13 -10.21
CA LEU A 149 -8.69 13.84 -10.68
C LEU A 149 -9.85 12.84 -10.68
N LYS A 150 -9.75 11.83 -11.54
CA LYS A 150 -10.67 10.69 -11.49
C LYS A 150 -10.27 9.79 -10.33
N LEU A 151 -11.25 9.42 -9.48
CA LEU A 151 -11.12 8.33 -8.51
C LEU A 151 -12.06 7.20 -8.92
N VAL A 152 -11.50 6.01 -9.12
CA VAL A 152 -12.22 4.81 -9.55
C VAL A 152 -12.49 3.92 -8.34
N ALA A 153 -13.76 3.64 -8.10
CA ALA A 153 -14.20 2.57 -7.22
C ALA A 153 -13.94 1.24 -7.94
N SER A 154 -12.98 0.45 -7.45
CA SER A 154 -12.47 -0.67 -8.23
C SER A 154 -12.92 -2.04 -7.74
N ASN A 155 -13.27 -2.18 -6.44
CA ASN A 155 -13.56 -3.48 -5.84
C ASN A 155 -14.99 -3.96 -6.16
N ILE A 156 -15.14 -5.27 -6.19
CA ILE A 156 -16.47 -5.89 -6.28
C ILE A 156 -17.33 -5.53 -5.04
N PRO A 157 -18.63 -5.29 -5.16
CA PRO A 157 -19.51 -5.16 -4.01
C PRO A 157 -19.40 -6.38 -3.09
N ARG A 158 -19.14 -6.14 -1.79
CA ARG A 158 -18.88 -7.18 -0.79
C ARG A 158 -19.90 -8.32 -0.81
N ARG A 159 -21.17 -8.01 -1.07
CA ARG A 159 -22.24 -9.01 -1.18
C ARG A 159 -21.96 -10.08 -2.22
N TYR A 160 -21.36 -9.73 -3.36
CA TYR A 160 -21.07 -10.70 -4.44
C TYR A 160 -19.79 -11.51 -4.14
N ALA A 161 -18.79 -10.90 -3.52
CA ALA A 161 -17.65 -11.66 -3.00
C ALA A 161 -18.11 -12.69 -1.94
N SER A 162 -19.08 -12.32 -1.09
CA SER A 162 -19.70 -13.22 -0.11
C SER A 162 -20.48 -14.37 -0.78
N VAL A 163 -21.18 -14.12 -1.88
CA VAL A 163 -21.86 -15.16 -2.67
C VAL A 163 -20.82 -16.19 -3.16
N VAL A 164 -19.70 -15.73 -3.73
CA VAL A 164 -18.63 -16.63 -4.18
C VAL A 164 -17.99 -17.38 -3.01
N SER A 165 -17.76 -16.72 -1.88
CA SER A 165 -17.24 -17.38 -0.68
C SER A 165 -18.14 -18.51 -0.19
N SER A 166 -19.46 -18.36 -0.34
CA SER A 166 -20.44 -19.35 0.13
C SER A 166 -20.61 -20.52 -0.83
N GLY A 167 -20.66 -20.28 -2.15
CA GLY A 167 -21.06 -21.29 -3.11
C GLY A 167 -20.19 -21.41 -4.37
N GLY A 168 -19.12 -20.62 -4.50
CA GLY A 168 -18.27 -20.63 -5.69
C GLY A 168 -18.72 -19.65 -6.76
N PHE A 169 -18.01 -19.64 -7.91
CA PHE A 169 -18.29 -18.73 -9.02
C PHE A 169 -19.65 -19.00 -9.67
N GLU A 170 -20.12 -20.22 -9.63
CA GLU A 170 -21.37 -20.68 -10.22
C GLU A 170 -22.57 -19.93 -9.62
N GLU A 171 -22.49 -19.51 -8.37
CA GLU A 171 -23.53 -18.72 -7.73
C GLU A 171 -23.72 -17.32 -8.35
N LEU A 172 -22.70 -16.80 -9.03
CA LEU A 172 -22.80 -15.50 -9.72
C LEU A 172 -23.74 -15.52 -10.92
N GLU A 173 -24.06 -16.70 -11.48
CA GLU A 173 -25.04 -16.84 -12.55
C GLU A 173 -26.45 -16.43 -12.10
N LYS A 174 -26.72 -16.46 -10.79
CA LYS A 174 -27.99 -16.04 -10.19
C LYS A 174 -28.12 -14.54 -10.00
N VAL A 175 -27.03 -13.80 -10.21
CA VAL A 175 -27.00 -12.33 -10.06
C VAL A 175 -27.75 -11.70 -11.24
N SER A 176 -28.58 -10.71 -10.95
CA SER A 176 -29.32 -9.98 -11.97
C SER A 176 -28.39 -9.27 -12.97
N SER A 177 -28.87 -9.00 -14.17
CA SER A 177 -28.13 -8.26 -15.20
C SER A 177 -27.64 -6.89 -14.70
N ASP A 178 -28.37 -6.23 -13.81
CA ASP A 178 -27.94 -4.97 -13.19
C ASP A 178 -26.81 -5.19 -12.18
N GLY A 179 -26.87 -6.26 -11.42
CA GLY A 179 -25.80 -6.62 -10.49
C GLY A 179 -24.50 -7.01 -11.20
N LEU A 180 -24.59 -7.70 -12.32
CA LEU A 180 -23.43 -8.11 -13.13
C LEU A 180 -22.63 -6.93 -13.69
N LYS A 181 -23.21 -5.73 -13.81
CA LYS A 181 -22.51 -4.51 -14.23
C LYS A 181 -21.40 -4.07 -13.25
N PHE A 182 -21.46 -4.56 -12.02
CA PHE A 182 -20.52 -4.22 -10.95
C PHE A 182 -19.42 -5.28 -10.72
N ILE A 183 -19.38 -6.31 -11.56
CA ILE A 183 -18.47 -7.45 -11.41
C ILE A 183 -17.64 -7.59 -12.70
N ALA A 184 -16.49 -8.24 -12.61
CA ALA A 184 -15.76 -8.65 -13.82
C ALA A 184 -16.65 -9.51 -14.73
N PRO A 185 -16.48 -9.44 -16.06
CA PRO A 185 -17.20 -10.32 -16.98
C PRO A 185 -17.03 -11.79 -16.61
N LEU A 186 -18.13 -12.54 -16.69
CA LEU A 186 -18.16 -13.98 -16.45
C LEU A 186 -17.95 -14.76 -17.78
N PRO A 187 -17.38 -15.96 -17.75
CA PRO A 187 -16.81 -16.64 -16.59
C PRO A 187 -15.48 -16.00 -16.14
N VAL A 188 -15.19 -16.12 -14.83
CA VAL A 188 -13.91 -15.64 -14.27
C VAL A 188 -12.86 -16.73 -14.42
N ASP A 189 -11.73 -16.38 -15.01
CA ASP A 189 -10.55 -17.23 -15.00
C ASP A 189 -10.06 -17.46 -13.56
N TYR A 190 -9.67 -18.69 -13.24
CA TYR A 190 -9.14 -19.04 -11.93
C TYR A 190 -8.07 -20.10 -12.06
N ASP A 191 -6.92 -19.85 -11.45
CA ASP A 191 -5.83 -20.80 -11.36
C ASP A 191 -5.57 -21.14 -9.88
N PRO A 192 -5.94 -22.34 -9.43
CA PRO A 192 -5.74 -22.78 -8.05
C PRO A 192 -4.25 -22.93 -7.69
N ASP A 193 -3.36 -23.01 -8.69
CA ASP A 193 -1.93 -23.22 -8.50
C ASP A 193 -1.14 -21.94 -8.26
N LEU A 194 -1.74 -20.76 -8.46
CA LEU A 194 -1.12 -19.49 -8.07
C LEU A 194 -0.78 -19.51 -6.57
N LYS A 195 0.41 -18.99 -6.24
CA LYS A 195 0.88 -18.96 -4.85
C LYS A 195 -0.10 -18.21 -3.94
N CYS A 196 -0.65 -17.06 -4.38
CA CYS A 196 -1.62 -16.31 -3.61
C CYS A 196 -2.88 -17.13 -3.27
N ASN A 197 -3.37 -17.98 -4.18
CA ASN A 197 -4.53 -18.85 -3.94
C ASN A 197 -4.19 -20.00 -2.98
N LYS A 198 -3.00 -20.61 -3.13
CA LYS A 198 -2.52 -21.68 -2.25
C LYS A 198 -2.28 -21.17 -0.81
N ASP A 199 -1.63 -20.04 -0.69
CA ASP A 199 -1.33 -19.42 0.62
C ASP A 199 -2.64 -19.10 1.36
N MET A 200 -3.64 -18.57 0.66
CA MET A 200 -4.94 -18.25 1.25
C MET A 200 -5.67 -19.49 1.77
N LEU A 201 -5.59 -20.61 1.04
CA LEU A 201 -6.13 -21.88 1.53
C LEU A 201 -5.41 -22.35 2.78
N SER A 202 -4.08 -22.24 2.83
CA SER A 202 -3.29 -22.67 3.99
C SER A 202 -3.56 -21.79 5.23
N MET A 203 -3.74 -20.49 5.06
CA MET A 203 -4.09 -19.54 6.13
C MET A 203 -5.50 -19.80 6.69
N SER A 204 -6.42 -20.29 5.86
CA SER A 204 -7.80 -20.58 6.23
C SER A 204 -7.97 -21.95 6.95
N GLY A 205 -7.01 -22.84 6.81
CA GLY A 205 -7.05 -24.24 7.33
C GLY A 205 -6.35 -24.46 8.67
N GLY A 206 -6.06 -23.41 9.46
CA GLY A 206 -5.49 -23.54 10.81
C GLY A 206 -6.37 -24.40 11.75
N PRO A 207 -5.87 -24.86 12.92
CA PRO A 207 -6.48 -25.91 13.76
C PRO A 207 -7.90 -25.64 14.26
N MET A 208 -8.44 -24.44 14.03
CA MET A 208 -9.84 -24.04 14.30
C MET A 208 -10.53 -23.38 13.09
N GLY A 209 -9.96 -23.49 11.89
CA GLY A 209 -10.44 -22.76 10.72
C GLY A 209 -11.65 -23.42 10.07
N HIS A 210 -12.82 -22.81 10.23
CA HIS A 210 -14.02 -23.05 9.42
C HIS A 210 -14.06 -22.13 8.18
N ALA A 211 -12.91 -21.78 7.63
CA ALA A 211 -12.89 -20.91 6.46
C ALA A 211 -13.44 -21.66 5.24
N SER A 212 -14.25 -20.98 4.44
CA SER A 212 -14.81 -21.55 3.24
C SER A 212 -13.70 -22.01 2.26
N PRO A 213 -13.80 -23.20 1.66
CA PRO A 213 -12.88 -23.65 0.61
C PRO A 213 -12.92 -22.74 -0.63
N ASN A 214 -13.93 -21.89 -0.74
CA ASN A 214 -14.07 -20.89 -1.79
C ASN A 214 -13.45 -19.52 -1.43
N LEU A 215 -12.76 -19.39 -0.30
CA LEU A 215 -12.12 -18.11 0.07
C LEU A 215 -11.14 -17.62 -1.02
N PRO A 216 -10.27 -18.46 -1.61
CA PRO A 216 -9.44 -18.02 -2.73
C PRO A 216 -10.25 -17.60 -3.97
N LYS A 217 -11.38 -18.25 -4.25
CA LYS A 217 -12.27 -17.84 -5.34
C LYS A 217 -12.91 -16.47 -5.05
N ALA A 218 -13.28 -16.22 -3.78
CA ALA A 218 -13.81 -14.92 -3.37
C ALA A 218 -12.76 -13.81 -3.47
N GLN A 219 -11.48 -14.12 -3.25
CA GLN A 219 -10.39 -13.20 -3.49
C GLN A 219 -10.16 -12.99 -4.99
N ALA A 220 -10.16 -14.07 -5.76
CA ALA A 220 -9.97 -14.05 -7.21
C ALA A 220 -11.03 -13.18 -7.93
N ILE A 221 -12.30 -13.22 -7.53
CA ILE A 221 -13.33 -12.34 -8.11
C ILE A 221 -13.11 -10.87 -7.75
N LYS A 222 -12.55 -10.55 -6.57
CA LYS A 222 -12.14 -9.18 -6.24
C LYS A 222 -11.03 -8.74 -7.19
N ASP A 223 -9.97 -9.53 -7.32
CA ASP A 223 -8.83 -9.24 -8.19
C ASP A 223 -9.25 -9.05 -9.64
N ALA A 224 -10.10 -9.95 -10.16
CA ALA A 224 -10.65 -9.86 -11.51
C ALA A 224 -11.46 -8.57 -11.72
N THR A 225 -12.26 -8.18 -10.71
CA THR A 225 -13.09 -6.97 -10.78
C THR A 225 -12.24 -5.71 -10.72
N MET A 226 -11.22 -5.67 -9.85
CA MET A 226 -10.27 -4.56 -9.78
C MET A 226 -9.47 -4.42 -11.09
N ALA A 227 -8.98 -5.52 -11.64
CA ALA A 227 -8.30 -5.52 -12.94
C ALA A 227 -9.22 -5.01 -14.07
N ASN A 228 -10.49 -5.46 -14.09
CA ASN A 228 -11.45 -5.00 -15.07
C ASN A 228 -11.75 -3.50 -14.92
N SER A 229 -11.87 -3.01 -13.69
CA SER A 229 -12.05 -1.58 -13.40
C SER A 229 -10.86 -0.75 -13.87
N ILE A 230 -9.63 -1.20 -13.60
CA ILE A 230 -8.40 -0.55 -14.08
C ILE A 230 -8.43 -0.42 -15.61
N LEU A 231 -8.65 -1.52 -16.33
CA LEU A 231 -8.67 -1.53 -17.80
C LEU A 231 -9.80 -0.69 -18.40
N LYS A 232 -10.94 -0.61 -17.72
CA LYS A 232 -12.10 0.18 -18.16
C LYS A 232 -11.82 1.68 -18.11
N TYR A 233 -11.07 2.14 -17.12
CA TYR A 233 -10.87 3.58 -16.88
C TYR A 233 -9.50 4.11 -17.34
N TRP A 234 -8.49 3.25 -17.43
CA TRP A 234 -7.19 3.65 -17.93
C TRP A 234 -7.15 3.81 -19.46
N GLN A 235 -6.45 4.81 -19.94
CA GLN A 235 -6.20 5.04 -21.35
C GLN A 235 -4.71 5.24 -21.61
N LYS A 236 -4.25 4.87 -22.81
CA LYS A 236 -2.84 5.04 -23.21
C LYS A 236 -2.38 6.48 -23.05
N GLY A 237 -1.25 6.68 -22.41
CA GLY A 237 -0.68 7.99 -22.10
C GLY A 237 -1.04 8.50 -20.70
N GLN A 238 -1.92 7.83 -19.99
CA GLN A 238 -2.22 8.11 -18.59
C GLN A 238 -1.39 7.20 -17.66
N THR A 239 -1.24 7.63 -16.41
CA THR A 239 -0.77 6.78 -15.32
C THR A 239 -1.93 6.55 -14.36
N LEU A 240 -2.23 5.30 -14.04
CA LEU A 240 -3.21 4.96 -13.00
C LEU A 240 -2.46 4.41 -11.79
N ILE A 241 -2.71 4.98 -10.60
CA ILE A 241 -2.26 4.40 -9.33
C ILE A 241 -3.43 3.71 -8.66
N HIS A 242 -3.24 2.44 -8.29
CA HIS A 242 -4.22 1.61 -7.61
C HIS A 242 -3.78 1.33 -6.18
N PHE A 243 -4.61 1.67 -5.21
CA PHE A 243 -4.41 1.42 -3.78
C PHE A 243 -5.15 0.16 -3.39
N ASN A 244 -4.44 -0.80 -2.82
CA ASN A 244 -5.00 -2.09 -2.43
C ASN A 244 -4.20 -2.68 -1.26
N GLY A 245 -4.81 -3.57 -0.49
CA GLY A 245 -4.06 -4.40 0.43
C GLY A 245 -2.96 -5.16 -0.32
N SER A 246 -1.75 -5.20 0.24
CA SER A 246 -0.55 -5.70 -0.44
C SER A 246 -0.75 -7.09 -1.06
N TYR A 247 -1.54 -7.93 -0.43
CA TYR A 247 -1.87 -9.28 -0.88
C TYR A 247 -2.46 -9.34 -2.30
N HIS A 248 -3.16 -8.30 -2.75
CA HIS A 248 -3.77 -8.21 -4.08
C HIS A 248 -2.77 -7.95 -5.21
N SER A 249 -1.55 -7.52 -4.89
CA SER A 249 -0.50 -7.18 -5.88
C SER A 249 0.87 -7.81 -5.59
N ASP A 250 1.06 -8.43 -4.42
CA ASP A 250 2.29 -9.09 -4.03
C ASP A 250 2.63 -10.23 -4.99
N LEU A 251 3.94 -10.46 -5.19
CA LEU A 251 4.49 -11.46 -6.11
C LEU A 251 4.04 -11.26 -7.58
N HIS A 252 3.54 -10.07 -7.93
CA HIS A 252 2.96 -9.79 -9.25
C HIS A 252 1.79 -10.73 -9.61
N GLN A 253 1.06 -11.18 -8.58
CA GLN A 253 -0.12 -12.05 -8.69
C GLN A 253 -1.41 -11.25 -8.43
N GLY A 254 -2.48 -11.90 -8.08
CA GLY A 254 -3.76 -11.22 -7.81
C GLY A 254 -4.24 -10.39 -9.00
N ILE A 255 -4.39 -9.07 -8.81
CA ILE A 255 -4.86 -8.15 -9.85
C ILE A 255 -3.97 -8.20 -11.09
N LEU A 256 -2.64 -8.27 -10.91
CA LEU A 256 -1.69 -8.25 -12.02
C LEU A 256 -1.81 -9.48 -12.92
N TRP A 257 -2.15 -10.66 -12.37
CA TRP A 257 -2.36 -11.86 -13.16
C TRP A 257 -3.50 -11.66 -14.18
N TYR A 258 -4.61 -11.03 -13.76
CA TYR A 258 -5.72 -10.70 -14.65
C TYR A 258 -5.38 -9.63 -15.68
N LEU A 259 -4.62 -8.61 -15.29
CA LEU A 259 -4.16 -7.58 -16.21
C LEU A 259 -3.24 -8.15 -17.29
N ASN A 260 -2.27 -8.96 -16.89
CA ASN A 260 -1.31 -9.57 -17.81
C ASN A 260 -2.00 -10.50 -18.83
N LYS A 261 -3.05 -11.21 -18.44
CA LYS A 261 -3.84 -12.02 -19.37
C LYS A 261 -4.55 -11.18 -20.43
N LYS A 262 -5.01 -9.98 -20.07
CA LYS A 262 -5.82 -9.11 -20.96
C LYS A 262 -4.98 -8.10 -21.73
N ASN A 263 -3.90 -7.60 -21.14
CA ASN A 263 -3.03 -6.60 -21.75
C ASN A 263 -1.59 -6.75 -21.24
N PRO A 264 -0.80 -7.69 -21.80
CA PRO A 264 0.56 -7.96 -21.34
C PRO A 264 1.56 -6.84 -21.65
N GLU A 265 1.19 -5.87 -22.48
CA GLU A 265 2.05 -4.73 -22.84
C GLU A 265 2.02 -3.59 -21.80
N LEU A 266 1.15 -3.67 -20.78
CA LEU A 266 1.09 -2.68 -19.73
C LEU A 266 2.38 -2.65 -18.92
N LYS A 267 2.94 -1.46 -18.76
CA LYS A 267 4.06 -1.23 -17.85
C LYS A 267 3.53 -1.07 -16.43
N THR A 268 3.57 -2.14 -15.69
CA THR A 268 3.16 -2.17 -14.28
C THR A 268 4.35 -2.04 -13.36
N ILE A 269 4.19 -1.32 -12.25
CA ILE A 269 5.15 -1.25 -11.13
C ILE A 269 4.38 -1.49 -9.84
N THR A 270 4.94 -2.34 -8.99
CA THR A 270 4.36 -2.69 -7.70
C THR A 270 5.18 -2.11 -6.54
N ILE A 271 4.48 -1.65 -5.53
CA ILE A 271 5.02 -1.23 -4.23
C ILE A 271 4.33 -2.09 -3.19
N SER A 272 5.06 -2.70 -2.27
CA SER A 272 4.49 -3.44 -1.14
C SER A 272 4.96 -2.85 0.18
N THR A 273 4.05 -2.68 1.13
CA THR A 273 4.37 -2.24 2.50
C THR A 273 4.48 -3.45 3.40
N ILE A 274 5.60 -3.58 4.11
CA ILE A 274 5.91 -4.74 4.95
C ILE A 274 6.33 -4.27 6.34
N LEU A 275 5.86 -4.96 7.39
CA LEU A 275 6.34 -4.76 8.76
C LEU A 275 7.58 -5.62 9.01
N GLN A 276 8.61 -5.02 9.58
CA GLN A 276 9.83 -5.69 9.97
C GLN A 276 10.43 -5.03 11.22
N ASP A 277 11.01 -5.79 12.13
CA ASP A 277 11.61 -5.24 13.37
C ASP A 277 12.83 -4.39 13.07
N ASP A 278 13.75 -4.90 12.28
CA ASP A 278 14.89 -4.15 11.78
C ASP A 278 14.67 -3.72 10.32
N ILE A 279 14.46 -2.45 10.10
CA ILE A 279 14.25 -1.89 8.76
C ILE A 279 15.54 -1.44 8.06
N ASN A 280 16.73 -1.84 8.55
CA ASN A 280 18.00 -1.48 7.92
C ASN A 280 18.33 -2.29 6.66
N SER A 281 17.73 -3.46 6.52
CA SER A 281 17.87 -4.35 5.38
C SER A 281 16.55 -5.09 5.13
N LEU A 282 16.27 -5.42 3.88
CA LEU A 282 15.12 -6.25 3.52
C LEU A 282 15.44 -7.72 3.81
N ASN A 283 14.56 -8.42 4.51
CA ASN A 283 14.68 -9.85 4.76
C ASN A 283 14.60 -10.66 3.45
N ASP A 284 15.31 -11.79 3.38
CA ASP A 284 15.37 -12.61 2.17
C ASP A 284 14.01 -13.13 1.72
N GLU A 285 13.13 -13.46 2.66
CA GLU A 285 11.76 -13.92 2.38
C GLU A 285 10.86 -12.86 1.74
N SER A 286 11.20 -11.57 1.91
CA SER A 286 10.47 -10.43 1.33
C SER A 286 11.03 -9.99 -0.03
N LYS A 287 12.15 -10.58 -0.47
CA LYS A 287 12.71 -10.29 -1.79
C LYS A 287 11.82 -10.85 -2.89
N GLY A 288 11.64 -10.08 -3.95
CA GLY A 288 10.76 -10.42 -5.08
C GLY A 288 9.26 -10.25 -4.80
N MET A 289 8.90 -9.74 -3.62
CA MET A 289 7.50 -9.49 -3.28
C MET A 289 6.88 -8.41 -4.17
N ALA A 290 7.63 -7.35 -4.47
CA ALA A 290 7.24 -6.24 -5.32
C ALA A 290 8.48 -5.61 -5.99
N ASP A 291 8.30 -4.68 -6.94
CA ASP A 291 9.41 -3.91 -7.53
C ASP A 291 10.06 -2.99 -6.51
N PHE A 292 9.26 -2.41 -5.62
CA PHE A 292 9.72 -1.66 -4.46
C PHE A 292 9.05 -2.17 -3.18
N VAL A 293 9.80 -2.16 -2.09
CA VAL A 293 9.31 -2.52 -0.76
C VAL A 293 9.51 -1.35 0.19
N ILE A 294 8.44 -0.95 0.85
CA ILE A 294 8.43 0.01 1.94
C ILE A 294 8.45 -0.77 3.25
N LEU A 295 9.58 -0.72 3.96
CA LEU A 295 9.68 -1.32 5.29
C LEU A 295 9.24 -0.32 6.35
N VAL A 296 8.30 -0.73 7.19
CA VAL A 296 7.82 -0.01 8.35
C VAL A 296 8.15 -0.81 9.61
N PRO A 297 8.63 -0.18 10.71
CA PRO A 297 8.88 -0.90 11.95
C PRO A 297 7.63 -1.62 12.46
N SER A 298 7.74 -2.88 12.87
CA SER A 298 6.63 -3.66 13.43
C SER A 298 6.04 -3.04 14.72
N SER A 299 6.81 -2.18 15.38
CA SER A 299 6.38 -1.41 16.55
C SER A 299 5.52 -0.18 16.21
N MET A 300 5.27 0.10 14.92
CA MET A 300 4.40 1.21 14.50
C MET A 300 2.98 1.03 15.04
N THR A 301 2.42 2.11 15.59
CA THR A 301 1.02 2.11 16.04
C THR A 301 0.07 1.98 14.84
N ARG A 302 -1.05 1.32 15.06
CA ARG A 302 -2.08 1.11 14.02
C ARG A 302 -3.14 2.20 14.10
N THR A 303 -3.66 2.62 12.95
CA THR A 303 -4.77 3.59 12.86
C THR A 303 -6.11 2.98 13.24
N TYR A 304 -6.23 1.65 13.05
CA TYR A 304 -7.47 0.92 13.26
C TYR A 304 -7.17 -0.47 13.81
N LYS A 305 -8.09 -1.00 14.64
CA LYS A 305 -8.10 -2.41 15.03
C LYS A 305 -9.41 -3.03 14.56
N SER A 306 -9.34 -4.08 13.76
CA SER A 306 -10.52 -4.86 13.43
C SER A 306 -11.09 -5.53 14.69
N ALA A 307 -12.42 -5.61 14.79
CA ALA A 307 -13.06 -6.35 15.87
C ALA A 307 -12.61 -7.83 15.77
N GLY A 308 -11.75 -8.27 16.71
CA GLY A 308 -11.21 -9.64 16.74
C GLY A 308 -9.68 -9.75 16.77
N GLN A 309 -8.97 -8.62 16.79
CA GLN A 309 -7.51 -8.58 17.05
C GLN A 309 -7.19 -8.09 18.45
#